data_585308c3b9eac21a1b5b8eaae3cd2770
#
_entry.id   585308c3b9eac21a1b5b8eaae3cd2770
#
_cell.length_a   1.000
_cell.length_b   1.000
_cell.length_c   1.000
_cell.angle_alpha   90.00
_cell.angle_beta   90.00
_cell.angle_gamma   90.00
#
_symmetry.space_group_name_H-M   'P 1'
#
loop_
_entity.id
_entity.type
_entity.pdbx_description
1 polymer ?
#
loop_
_entity_poly.entity_id
_entity_poly.type
_entity_poly.pdbx_seq_one_letter_code
_entity_poly.pdbx_strand_id
1 'polypeptide(L)'
;MSTVQPRLSAPSIFHSSRTIAANMFLPTSFAGEGEDSVFAANRRAYAPLLGELRRRLGAAREGGGEALRRRHEARGKIPVRDRIDLLIDPGSPFLELSPLAADGLYEGGAPGAGIVTGVGRIQNIPCMLIANDATVKGGSFFAETVKKHLRAQEIAGEHRLPCLYLVDCGGAYLPEQDRVFPDRDHFGGSFYNQCRMSAAGIPQISAVFGACTAGGAYIPALSDEVVMVRGTGRIHLGGPPIVKAAINEIVDGETLGGADMHTNVSGVSDYVVATEMKALAKLRAIVRGFGPIRPVTPPPYPPEAPRYDPLGIDGVISTDLKRPIDVSEAVARLVDGSAFEAFKPDYGATLVTGFARIHGYPVAILANNGVLFSESAVKGAHFIELADQRHIPLLFLQNITGFMVGTEAERGGIAKHSAKLVYAVSNARVPKY
;
A
#
# COMPACT_ATOMS: atom_id res chain seq x y z
N MET A 1 -14.22 -52.70 -28.70
CA MET A 1 -13.00 -52.54 -27.90
C MET A 1 -13.15 -51.26 -27.12
N SER A 2 -13.58 -51.40 -25.89
CA SER A 2 -13.90 -50.30 -24.97
C SER A 2 -12.68 -50.07 -24.08
N THR A 3 -11.99 -48.92 -24.25
CA THR A 3 -10.90 -48.51 -23.38
C THR A 3 -11.49 -47.65 -22.25
N VAL A 4 -11.63 -48.28 -21.10
CA VAL A 4 -11.95 -47.62 -19.84
C VAL A 4 -10.70 -46.80 -19.43
N GLN A 5 -10.85 -45.47 -19.41
CA GLN A 5 -9.85 -44.61 -18.75
C GLN A 5 -10.01 -44.73 -17.22
N PRO A 6 -8.90 -44.76 -16.48
CA PRO A 6 -8.97 -44.82 -15.03
C PRO A 6 -9.57 -43.53 -14.47
N ARG A 7 -10.55 -43.64 -13.60
CA ARG A 7 -11.04 -42.56 -12.75
C ARG A 7 -9.87 -42.05 -11.90
N LEU A 8 -9.48 -40.81 -12.10
CA LEU A 8 -8.65 -40.07 -11.14
C LEU A 8 -9.52 -39.93 -9.87
N SER A 9 -9.36 -40.84 -8.95
CA SER A 9 -9.85 -40.70 -7.60
C SER A 9 -9.13 -39.48 -6.99
N ALA A 10 -9.88 -38.54 -6.42
CA ALA A 10 -9.34 -37.48 -5.59
C ALA A 10 -8.41 -38.12 -4.54
N PRO A 11 -7.21 -37.57 -4.34
CA PRO A 11 -6.34 -38.14 -3.32
C PRO A 11 -7.04 -38.02 -1.96
N SER A 12 -7.23 -39.13 -1.30
CA SER A 12 -7.75 -39.26 0.05
C SER A 12 -6.67 -38.77 1.05
N ILE A 13 -6.37 -37.46 1.04
CA ILE A 13 -5.35 -36.86 1.90
C ILE A 13 -5.94 -36.29 3.21
N PHE A 14 -7.26 -36.32 3.37
CA PHE A 14 -7.90 -35.82 4.59
C PHE A 14 -8.81 -36.85 5.24
N HIS A 15 -8.22 -37.91 5.80
CA HIS A 15 -8.85 -38.70 6.84
C HIS A 15 -7.99 -38.69 8.10
N SER A 16 -7.97 -37.54 8.78
CA SER A 16 -7.94 -37.55 10.23
C SER A 16 -9.08 -36.67 10.71
N SER A 17 -10.23 -37.26 10.94
CA SER A 17 -11.27 -36.68 11.79
C SER A 17 -10.66 -36.45 13.19
N ARG A 18 -9.87 -35.37 13.33
CA ARG A 18 -9.59 -34.80 14.65
C ARG A 18 -10.84 -34.02 15.03
N THR A 19 -11.66 -34.63 15.84
CA THR A 19 -12.67 -34.00 16.66
C THR A 19 -12.06 -32.75 17.25
N ILE A 20 -12.42 -31.57 16.72
CA ILE A 20 -12.01 -30.27 17.28
C ILE A 20 -12.88 -30.07 18.51
N ALA A 21 -12.52 -30.77 19.60
CA ALA A 21 -13.02 -30.47 20.91
C ALA A 21 -12.28 -29.23 21.38
N ALA A 22 -13.00 -28.10 21.43
CA ALA A 22 -12.76 -26.95 22.32
C ALA A 22 -11.34 -26.33 22.39
N ASN A 23 -10.47 -26.48 21.40
CA ASN A 23 -9.25 -25.72 21.35
C ASN A 23 -9.46 -24.47 20.48
N MET A 24 -9.59 -23.29 21.13
CA MET A 24 -9.74 -21.99 20.48
C MET A 24 -8.48 -21.53 19.70
N PHE A 25 -7.52 -22.40 19.44
CA PHE A 25 -6.30 -22.05 18.70
C PHE A 25 -5.97 -23.09 17.62
N LEU A 26 -5.35 -22.61 16.52
CA LEU A 26 -4.87 -23.45 15.45
C LEU A 26 -3.60 -24.19 15.90
N PRO A 27 -3.55 -25.54 15.77
CA PRO A 27 -2.34 -26.31 16.02
C PRO A 27 -1.34 -26.12 14.87
N THR A 28 -0.03 -26.36 15.13
CA THR A 28 0.97 -26.49 14.08
C THR A 28 1.35 -27.94 13.83
N SER A 29 1.54 -28.32 12.57
CA SER A 29 2.10 -29.62 12.18
C SER A 29 3.63 -29.60 12.13
N PHE A 30 4.24 -28.42 12.22
CA PHE A 30 5.70 -28.19 12.22
C PHE A 30 6.27 -28.15 13.63
N ALA A 31 5.95 -29.13 14.46
CA ALA A 31 6.51 -29.30 15.79
C ALA A 31 7.86 -30.02 15.68
N GLY A 32 8.93 -29.27 15.60
CA GLY A 32 10.30 -29.80 15.59
C GLY A 32 11.20 -29.01 14.65
N GLU A 33 12.03 -28.15 15.22
CA GLU A 33 12.97 -27.26 14.51
C GLU A 33 14.33 -27.90 14.22
N GLY A 34 14.42 -29.24 14.13
CA GLY A 34 15.68 -29.91 13.80
C GLY A 34 16.21 -29.49 12.42
N GLU A 35 17.53 -29.45 12.24
CA GLU A 35 18.20 -29.00 10.99
C GLU A 35 17.76 -29.78 9.76
N ASP A 36 17.35 -31.03 9.90
CA ASP A 36 16.87 -31.91 8.82
C ASP A 36 15.34 -31.90 8.66
N SER A 37 14.62 -31.04 9.39
CA SER A 37 13.18 -30.94 9.30
C SER A 37 12.71 -30.31 7.98
N VAL A 38 11.48 -30.62 7.57
CA VAL A 38 10.80 -29.97 6.43
C VAL A 38 10.74 -28.45 6.63
N PHE A 39 10.56 -27.99 7.86
CA PHE A 39 10.57 -26.58 8.23
C PHE A 39 11.92 -25.93 7.89
N ALA A 40 13.03 -26.52 8.32
CA ALA A 40 14.37 -26.01 8.04
C ALA A 40 14.68 -26.06 6.54
N ALA A 41 14.25 -27.10 5.81
CA ALA A 41 14.41 -27.20 4.36
C ALA A 41 13.63 -26.06 3.64
N ASN A 42 12.41 -25.79 4.02
CA ASN A 42 11.63 -24.70 3.46
C ASN A 42 12.30 -23.33 3.72
N ARG A 43 12.76 -23.06 4.94
CA ARG A 43 13.49 -21.82 5.27
C ARG A 43 14.74 -21.64 4.39
N ARG A 44 15.53 -22.71 4.21
CA ARG A 44 16.70 -22.67 3.30
C ARG A 44 16.30 -22.35 1.87
N ALA A 45 15.19 -22.91 1.38
CA ALA A 45 14.69 -22.66 0.03
C ALA A 45 14.16 -21.23 -0.15
N TYR A 46 13.54 -20.66 0.88
CA TYR A 46 13.03 -19.28 0.88
C TYR A 46 14.11 -18.21 1.05
N ALA A 47 15.22 -18.54 1.72
CA ALA A 47 16.26 -17.55 2.02
C ALA A 47 16.73 -16.74 0.81
N PRO A 48 17.04 -17.32 -0.37
CA PRO A 48 17.43 -16.55 -1.55
C PRO A 48 16.30 -15.66 -2.09
N LEU A 49 15.04 -16.09 -2.05
CA LEU A 49 13.89 -15.31 -2.48
C LEU A 49 13.67 -14.10 -1.58
N LEU A 50 13.74 -14.30 -0.26
CA LEU A 50 13.68 -13.22 0.72
C LEU A 50 14.87 -12.28 0.61
N GLY A 51 16.06 -12.82 0.33
CA GLY A 51 17.26 -12.04 0.06
C GLY A 51 17.08 -11.11 -1.15
N GLU A 52 16.54 -11.62 -2.25
CA GLU A 52 16.25 -10.83 -3.46
C GLU A 52 15.16 -9.77 -3.19
N LEU A 53 14.08 -10.12 -2.49
CA LEU A 53 13.05 -9.14 -2.10
C LEU A 53 13.65 -8.01 -1.25
N ARG A 54 14.46 -8.34 -0.24
CA ARG A 54 15.12 -7.34 0.61
C ARG A 54 16.07 -6.46 -0.19
N ARG A 55 16.80 -7.03 -1.14
CA ARG A 55 17.68 -6.28 -2.05
C ARG A 55 16.90 -5.27 -2.88
N ARG A 56 15.77 -5.67 -3.49
CA ARG A 56 14.91 -4.77 -4.28
C ARG A 56 14.29 -3.67 -3.43
N LEU A 57 13.80 -4.02 -2.24
CA LEU A 57 13.28 -3.04 -1.28
C LEU A 57 14.38 -2.05 -0.83
N GLY A 58 15.61 -2.53 -0.62
CA GLY A 58 16.77 -1.68 -0.34
C GLY A 58 17.05 -0.69 -1.47
N ALA A 59 17.12 -1.18 -2.72
CA ALA A 59 17.32 -0.33 -3.90
C ALA A 59 16.21 0.73 -4.05
N ALA A 60 14.95 0.36 -3.81
CA ALA A 60 13.83 1.30 -3.83
C ALA A 60 13.94 2.37 -2.71
N ARG A 61 14.51 2.00 -1.55
CA ARG A 61 14.74 2.94 -0.45
C ARG A 61 15.88 3.93 -0.71
N GLU A 62 16.89 3.53 -1.45
CA GLU A 62 18.02 4.39 -1.82
C GLU A 62 17.64 5.44 -2.88
N GLY A 63 16.50 5.26 -3.54
CA GLY A 63 16.01 6.19 -4.56
C GLY A 63 16.97 6.33 -5.73
N GLY A 64 17.43 7.56 -6.03
CA GLY A 64 18.37 7.83 -7.11
C GLY A 64 19.80 7.38 -6.86
N GLY A 65 20.08 6.74 -5.71
CA GLY A 65 21.39 6.25 -5.31
C GLY A 65 22.25 7.30 -4.61
N GLU A 66 23.37 6.83 -4.05
CA GLU A 66 24.23 7.62 -3.14
C GLU A 66 24.73 8.95 -3.73
N ALA A 67 25.15 8.94 -5.00
CA ALA A 67 25.69 10.14 -5.64
C ALA A 67 24.66 11.26 -5.76
N LEU A 68 23.41 10.91 -6.15
CA LEU A 68 22.32 11.89 -6.25
C LEU A 68 21.82 12.31 -4.88
N ARG A 69 21.80 11.40 -3.89
CA ARG A 69 21.50 11.72 -2.50
C ARG A 69 22.51 12.73 -1.93
N ARG A 70 23.82 12.50 -2.07
CA ARG A 70 24.87 13.46 -1.64
C ARG A 70 24.72 14.84 -2.32
N ARG A 71 24.38 14.85 -3.62
CA ARG A 71 24.13 16.12 -4.35
C ARG A 71 22.88 16.83 -3.81
N HIS A 72 21.87 16.10 -3.40
CA HIS A 72 20.65 16.62 -2.78
C HIS A 72 20.97 17.25 -1.41
N GLU A 73 21.68 16.53 -0.56
CA GLU A 73 22.13 16.98 0.77
C GLU A 73 23.07 18.18 0.70
N ALA A 74 24.00 18.22 -0.27
CA ALA A 74 24.90 19.36 -0.50
C ALA A 74 24.16 20.66 -0.85
N ARG A 75 22.89 20.59 -1.27
CA ARG A 75 22.00 21.74 -1.48
C ARG A 75 21.22 22.13 -0.23
N GLY A 76 21.52 21.54 0.92
CA GLY A 76 20.83 21.77 2.18
C GLY A 76 19.46 21.11 2.28
N LYS A 77 19.18 20.11 1.44
CA LYS A 77 17.89 19.40 1.37
C LYS A 77 17.96 18.08 2.12
N ILE A 78 16.87 17.74 2.79
CA ILE A 78 16.71 16.48 3.51
C ILE A 78 16.20 15.42 2.53
N PRO A 79 16.74 14.19 2.50
CA PRO A 79 16.19 13.08 1.71
C PRO A 79 14.72 12.80 2.05
N VAL A 80 13.95 12.35 1.07
CA VAL A 80 12.49 12.21 1.20
C VAL A 80 12.08 11.29 2.35
N ARG A 81 12.78 10.19 2.58
CA ARG A 81 12.47 9.25 3.67
C ARG A 81 12.79 9.85 5.03
N ASP A 82 13.90 10.57 5.13
CA ASP A 82 14.28 11.28 6.35
C ASP A 82 13.26 12.40 6.67
N ARG A 83 12.69 13.08 5.64
CA ARG A 83 11.57 14.03 5.83
C ARG A 83 10.35 13.32 6.42
N ILE A 84 10.00 12.12 5.93
CA ILE A 84 8.88 11.33 6.43
C ILE A 84 9.13 10.91 7.88
N ASP A 85 10.31 10.37 8.19
CA ASP A 85 10.66 9.93 9.53
C ASP A 85 10.66 11.05 10.56
N LEU A 86 11.08 12.27 10.15
CA LEU A 86 11.03 13.48 10.98
C LEU A 86 9.61 14.06 11.13
N LEU A 87 8.71 13.76 10.19
CA LEU A 87 7.34 14.28 10.19
C LEU A 87 6.40 13.45 11.04
N ILE A 88 6.50 12.12 10.96
CA ILE A 88 5.63 11.21 11.71
C ILE A 88 5.93 11.23 13.21
N ASP A 89 5.05 10.66 14.01
CA ASP A 89 5.26 10.60 15.47
C ASP A 89 6.40 9.64 15.80
N PRO A 90 7.30 10.02 16.71
CA PRO A 90 8.44 9.18 17.08
C PRO A 90 7.98 7.78 17.54
N GLY A 91 8.62 6.74 16.96
CA GLY A 91 8.30 5.34 17.27
C GLY A 91 6.99 4.83 16.66
N SER A 92 6.26 5.66 15.90
CA SER A 92 5.08 5.17 15.17
C SER A 92 5.50 4.48 13.86
N PRO A 93 4.79 3.41 13.45
CA PRO A 93 5.08 2.76 12.17
C PRO A 93 4.69 3.66 10.99
N PHE A 94 5.41 3.50 9.88
CA PHE A 94 5.03 4.01 8.57
C PHE A 94 4.62 2.84 7.67
N LEU A 95 3.36 2.78 7.27
CA LEU A 95 2.86 1.80 6.32
C LEU A 95 3.11 2.30 4.90
N GLU A 96 4.26 1.96 4.34
CA GLU A 96 4.60 2.33 2.97
C GLU A 96 3.77 1.53 1.97
N LEU A 97 3.18 2.22 0.99
CA LEU A 97 2.38 1.63 -0.08
C LEU A 97 3.23 1.45 -1.35
N SER A 98 3.15 0.26 -1.95
CA SER A 98 3.78 -0.06 -3.24
C SER A 98 5.26 0.35 -3.35
N PRO A 99 6.14 -0.03 -2.41
CA PRO A 99 7.55 0.37 -2.44
C PRO A 99 8.31 -0.12 -3.69
N LEU A 100 7.84 -1.21 -4.30
CA LEU A 100 8.41 -1.79 -5.53
C LEU A 100 7.70 -1.32 -6.82
N ALA A 101 6.91 -0.24 -6.77
CA ALA A 101 6.33 0.32 -7.98
C ALA A 101 7.44 0.69 -8.97
N ALA A 102 7.23 0.39 -10.27
CA ALA A 102 8.20 0.55 -11.36
C ALA A 102 9.49 -0.30 -11.25
N ASP A 103 9.51 -1.32 -10.37
CA ASP A 103 10.67 -2.24 -10.30
C ASP A 103 10.86 -2.96 -11.65
N GLY A 104 12.08 -2.92 -12.17
CA GLY A 104 12.42 -3.46 -13.49
C GLY A 104 11.95 -2.64 -14.70
N LEU A 105 11.27 -1.52 -14.49
CA LEU A 105 10.89 -0.57 -15.56
C LEU A 105 11.93 0.56 -15.67
N TYR A 106 11.89 1.29 -16.81
CA TYR A 106 12.75 2.46 -17.07
C TYR A 106 14.25 2.17 -16.88
N GLU A 107 14.68 0.96 -17.26
CA GLU A 107 16.08 0.50 -17.08
C GLU A 107 16.57 0.64 -15.62
N GLY A 108 15.64 0.51 -14.66
CA GLY A 108 15.91 0.72 -13.23
C GLY A 108 16.00 2.18 -12.80
N GLY A 109 15.71 3.13 -13.69
CA GLY A 109 15.89 4.56 -13.45
C GLY A 109 14.76 5.25 -12.66
N ALA A 110 13.72 4.50 -12.22
CA ALA A 110 12.60 5.04 -11.45
C ALA A 110 12.24 4.17 -10.23
N PRO A 111 13.20 3.90 -9.31
CA PRO A 111 12.92 3.07 -8.13
C PRO A 111 11.77 3.66 -7.29
N GLY A 112 10.88 2.79 -6.83
CA GLY A 112 9.68 3.20 -6.11
C GLY A 112 8.76 4.15 -6.88
N ALA A 113 8.89 4.19 -8.22
CA ALA A 113 8.22 5.14 -9.12
C ALA A 113 8.54 6.62 -8.82
N GLY A 114 9.69 6.93 -8.21
CA GLY A 114 10.10 8.30 -7.87
C GLY A 114 9.22 9.01 -6.83
N ILE A 115 8.40 8.27 -6.11
CA ILE A 115 7.48 8.81 -5.10
C ILE A 115 7.31 7.84 -3.93
N VAL A 116 7.33 8.35 -2.72
CA VAL A 116 7.02 7.56 -1.52
C VAL A 116 5.59 7.88 -1.09
N THR A 117 4.77 6.85 -0.95
CA THR A 117 3.39 6.97 -0.47
C THR A 117 3.16 6.03 0.69
N GLY A 118 2.36 6.44 1.65
CA GLY A 118 2.07 5.59 2.81
C GLY A 118 1.26 6.29 3.89
N VAL A 119 0.85 5.51 4.88
CA VAL A 119 0.12 6.01 6.03
C VAL A 119 1.07 6.12 7.22
N GLY A 120 1.19 7.32 7.77
CA GLY A 120 1.95 7.61 8.98
C GLY A 120 1.09 8.34 9.99
N ARG A 121 1.47 8.28 11.26
CA ARG A 121 0.76 8.98 12.33
C ARG A 121 1.45 10.30 12.64
N ILE A 122 0.71 11.41 12.59
CA ILE A 122 1.19 12.75 12.90
C ILE A 122 0.26 13.36 13.95
N GLN A 123 0.78 13.75 15.11
CA GLN A 123 -0.03 14.24 16.24
C GLN A 123 -1.16 13.27 16.63
N ASN A 124 -0.86 11.97 16.60
CA ASN A 124 -1.80 10.87 16.81
C ASN A 124 -2.90 10.73 15.73
N ILE A 125 -2.83 11.49 14.64
CA ILE A 125 -3.78 11.41 13.53
C ILE A 125 -3.14 10.60 12.40
N PRO A 126 -3.77 9.52 11.91
CA PRO A 126 -3.30 8.83 10.71
C PRO A 126 -3.50 9.73 9.49
N CYS A 127 -2.42 9.94 8.74
CA CYS A 127 -2.37 10.78 7.56
C CYS A 127 -1.80 10.01 6.39
N MET A 128 -2.30 10.27 5.20
CA MET A 128 -1.67 9.82 3.95
C MET A 128 -0.53 10.77 3.62
N LEU A 129 0.67 10.22 3.45
CA LEU A 129 1.84 10.94 2.99
C LEU A 129 2.10 10.61 1.52
N ILE A 130 2.31 11.65 0.71
CA ILE A 130 2.60 11.55 -0.73
C ILE A 130 3.81 12.45 -0.97
N ALA A 131 4.99 11.85 -1.14
CA ALA A 131 6.26 12.55 -1.10
C ALA A 131 7.12 12.27 -2.34
N ASN A 132 7.44 13.27 -3.14
CA ASN A 132 8.31 13.13 -4.29
C ASN A 132 9.76 12.86 -3.86
N ASP A 133 10.42 11.92 -4.52
CA ASP A 133 11.85 11.71 -4.38
C ASP A 133 12.60 12.46 -5.49
N ALA A 134 13.10 13.66 -5.17
CA ALA A 134 13.83 14.47 -6.12
C ALA A 134 15.18 13.86 -6.57
N THR A 135 15.68 12.83 -5.89
CA THR A 135 16.87 12.07 -6.33
C THR A 135 16.55 11.19 -7.52
N VAL A 136 15.29 10.82 -7.73
CA VAL A 136 14.82 10.03 -8.86
C VAL A 136 14.33 10.96 -9.97
N LYS A 137 15.16 11.19 -10.98
CA LYS A 137 14.84 12.05 -12.14
C LYS A 137 14.23 13.40 -11.78
N GLY A 138 14.70 14.03 -10.67
CA GLY A 138 14.20 15.32 -10.21
C GLY A 138 12.76 15.30 -9.67
N GLY A 139 12.27 14.15 -9.21
CA GLY A 139 10.89 13.96 -8.76
C GLY A 139 9.85 14.01 -9.88
N SER A 140 10.26 13.73 -11.13
CA SER A 140 9.35 13.73 -12.29
C SER A 140 8.30 12.63 -12.20
N PHE A 141 7.11 12.90 -12.73
CA PHE A 141 6.02 11.94 -12.80
C PHE A 141 6.11 11.07 -14.04
N PHE A 142 6.35 9.78 -13.86
CA PHE A 142 6.18 8.71 -14.84
C PHE A 142 4.74 8.18 -14.79
N ALA A 143 4.36 7.31 -15.71
CA ALA A 143 3.04 6.69 -15.69
C ALA A 143 2.79 5.92 -14.37
N GLU A 144 3.77 5.17 -13.88
CA GLU A 144 3.68 4.44 -12.61
C GLU A 144 3.71 5.37 -11.39
N THR A 145 4.35 6.55 -11.47
CA THR A 145 4.26 7.57 -10.42
C THR A 145 2.83 8.08 -10.27
N VAL A 146 2.18 8.38 -11.39
CA VAL A 146 0.76 8.79 -11.43
C VAL A 146 -0.14 7.71 -10.84
N LYS A 147 0.03 6.46 -11.27
CA LYS A 147 -0.73 5.31 -10.78
C LYS A 147 -0.62 5.14 -9.26
N LYS A 148 0.61 5.23 -8.74
CA LYS A 148 0.88 5.13 -7.30
C LYS A 148 0.28 6.30 -6.53
N HIS A 149 0.36 7.51 -7.07
CA HIS A 149 -0.26 8.71 -6.51
C HIS A 149 -1.78 8.57 -6.42
N LEU A 150 -2.43 8.22 -7.54
CA LEU A 150 -3.88 8.02 -7.60
C LEU A 150 -4.35 6.94 -6.61
N ARG A 151 -3.63 5.83 -6.51
CA ARG A 151 -3.96 4.78 -5.54
C ARG A 151 -3.83 5.26 -4.09
N ALA A 152 -2.83 6.07 -3.78
CA ALA A 152 -2.71 6.67 -2.45
C ALA A 152 -3.88 7.61 -2.13
N GLN A 153 -4.30 8.43 -3.10
CA GLN A 153 -5.47 9.31 -2.94
C GLN A 153 -6.78 8.53 -2.80
N GLU A 154 -6.96 7.44 -3.56
CA GLU A 154 -8.11 6.55 -3.43
C GLU A 154 -8.23 5.98 -2.01
N ILE A 155 -7.13 5.41 -1.48
CA ILE A 155 -7.06 4.91 -0.11
C ILE A 155 -7.35 6.03 0.91
N ALA A 156 -6.76 7.21 0.69
CA ALA A 156 -7.00 8.36 1.56
C ALA A 156 -8.48 8.80 1.57
N GLY A 157 -9.12 8.82 0.39
CA GLY A 157 -10.53 9.16 0.25
C GLY A 157 -11.45 8.16 0.93
N GLU A 158 -11.21 6.86 0.72
CA GLU A 158 -11.99 5.78 1.33
C GLU A 158 -11.91 5.80 2.86
N HIS A 159 -10.71 6.02 3.40
CA HIS A 159 -10.47 6.02 4.85
C HIS A 159 -10.54 7.41 5.48
N ARG A 160 -10.85 8.46 4.70
CA ARG A 160 -10.91 9.87 5.12
C ARG A 160 -9.63 10.34 5.83
N LEU A 161 -8.47 9.95 5.27
CA LEU A 161 -7.17 10.34 5.81
C LEU A 161 -6.77 11.73 5.28
N PRO A 162 -6.39 12.68 6.14
CA PRO A 162 -5.74 13.91 5.69
C PRO A 162 -4.54 13.58 4.80
N CYS A 163 -4.39 14.29 3.67
CA CYS A 163 -3.27 14.12 2.76
C CYS A 163 -2.22 15.19 2.99
N LEU A 164 -0.97 14.79 3.19
CA LEU A 164 0.18 15.66 3.25
C LEU A 164 1.08 15.39 2.03
N TYR A 165 1.21 16.39 1.18
CA TYR A 165 2.05 16.34 -0.02
C TYR A 165 3.39 16.98 0.28
N LEU A 166 4.48 16.21 0.24
CA LEU A 166 5.85 16.70 0.36
C LEU A 166 6.42 16.89 -1.04
N VAL A 167 6.26 18.10 -1.58
CA VAL A 167 6.44 18.36 -3.01
C VAL A 167 7.86 18.79 -3.32
N ASP A 168 8.49 18.05 -4.23
CA ASP A 168 9.82 18.34 -4.79
C ASP A 168 9.86 17.71 -6.21
N CYS A 169 9.14 18.34 -7.15
CA CYS A 169 8.69 17.70 -8.39
C CYS A 169 9.05 18.52 -9.63
N GLY A 170 9.78 17.92 -10.55
CA GLY A 170 10.13 18.52 -11.85
C GLY A 170 8.99 18.58 -12.88
N GLY A 171 7.78 18.09 -12.54
CA GLY A 171 6.65 17.95 -13.46
C GLY A 171 6.58 16.59 -14.11
N ALA A 172 5.84 16.44 -15.21
CA ALA A 172 5.72 15.19 -15.92
C ALA A 172 7.01 14.80 -16.64
N TYR A 173 7.27 13.49 -16.75
CA TYR A 173 8.35 12.98 -17.59
C TYR A 173 7.95 13.10 -19.06
N LEU A 174 8.41 14.15 -19.70
CA LEU A 174 7.97 14.57 -21.05
C LEU A 174 8.10 13.47 -22.14
N PRO A 175 9.13 12.60 -22.15
CA PRO A 175 9.19 11.52 -23.14
C PRO A 175 8.00 10.55 -23.09
N GLU A 176 7.24 10.50 -21.99
CA GLU A 176 6.05 9.65 -21.82
C GLU A 176 4.77 10.46 -21.59
N GLN A 177 4.71 11.70 -22.06
CA GLN A 177 3.55 12.57 -21.84
C GLN A 177 2.22 11.97 -22.33
N ASP A 178 2.25 11.15 -23.37
CA ASP A 178 1.13 10.39 -23.91
C ASP A 178 0.58 9.33 -22.92
N ARG A 179 1.40 8.88 -22.00
CA ARG A 179 1.04 7.93 -20.95
C ARG A 179 0.75 8.60 -19.59
N VAL A 180 0.95 9.89 -19.49
CA VAL A 180 0.80 10.67 -18.24
C VAL A 180 -0.42 11.56 -18.27
N PHE A 181 -0.83 12.13 -19.44
CA PHE A 181 -1.87 13.16 -19.50
C PHE A 181 -3.24 12.73 -20.05
N PRO A 182 -3.37 11.90 -21.11
CA PRO A 182 -4.56 11.93 -21.96
C PRO A 182 -5.79 11.19 -21.40
N ASP A 183 -5.69 10.42 -20.36
CA ASP A 183 -6.80 9.62 -19.84
C ASP A 183 -7.28 10.11 -18.48
N ARG A 184 -8.50 9.71 -18.14
CA ARG A 184 -9.15 9.97 -16.84
C ARG A 184 -8.29 9.53 -15.64
N ASP A 185 -7.67 8.34 -15.73
CA ASP A 185 -6.86 7.74 -14.66
C ASP A 185 -5.37 8.11 -14.82
N HIS A 186 -5.10 9.24 -15.48
CA HIS A 186 -3.80 9.87 -15.60
C HIS A 186 -3.65 11.06 -14.65
N PHE A 187 -2.64 11.90 -14.88
CA PHE A 187 -2.23 12.94 -13.93
C PHE A 187 -3.36 13.92 -13.57
N GLY A 188 -4.25 14.25 -14.52
CA GLY A 188 -5.43 15.06 -14.26
C GLY A 188 -6.39 14.48 -13.24
N GLY A 189 -6.45 13.15 -13.11
CA GLY A 189 -7.21 12.45 -12.08
C GLY A 189 -6.76 12.80 -10.66
N SER A 190 -5.45 13.07 -10.46
CA SER A 190 -4.93 13.46 -9.15
C SER A 190 -5.46 14.82 -8.69
N PHE A 191 -5.66 15.76 -9.61
CA PHE A 191 -6.24 17.08 -9.31
C PHE A 191 -7.72 16.97 -8.99
N TYR A 192 -8.45 16.18 -9.78
CA TYR A 192 -9.85 15.89 -9.52
C TYR A 192 -10.04 15.27 -8.12
N ASN A 193 -9.26 14.25 -7.79
CA ASN A 193 -9.34 13.58 -6.49
C ASN A 193 -9.02 14.54 -5.34
N GLN A 194 -7.98 15.36 -5.48
CA GLN A 194 -7.59 16.34 -4.46
C GLN A 194 -8.73 17.33 -4.19
N CYS A 195 -9.32 17.92 -5.24
CA CYS A 195 -10.48 18.81 -5.12
C CYS A 195 -11.69 18.12 -4.48
N ARG A 196 -11.98 16.87 -4.89
CA ARG A 196 -13.12 16.12 -4.35
C ARG A 196 -12.93 15.74 -2.89
N MET A 197 -11.71 15.37 -2.49
CA MET A 197 -11.39 15.08 -1.09
C MET A 197 -11.49 16.34 -0.22
N SER A 198 -10.94 17.47 -0.66
CA SER A 198 -11.09 18.77 0.04
C SER A 198 -12.57 19.12 0.22
N ALA A 199 -13.37 19.07 -0.85
CA ALA A 199 -14.82 19.31 -0.80
C ALA A 199 -15.58 18.35 0.14
N ALA A 200 -15.05 17.13 0.33
CA ALA A 200 -15.59 16.15 1.28
C ALA A 200 -15.10 16.37 2.73
N GLY A 201 -14.32 17.42 2.99
CA GLY A 201 -13.77 17.74 4.31
C GLY A 201 -12.61 16.83 4.71
N ILE A 202 -11.86 16.31 3.73
CA ILE A 202 -10.59 15.59 3.94
C ILE A 202 -9.46 16.58 3.68
N PRO A 203 -8.70 17.02 4.68
CA PRO A 203 -7.68 18.06 4.53
C PRO A 203 -6.59 17.68 3.51
N GLN A 204 -6.22 18.66 2.68
CA GLN A 204 -5.20 18.54 1.64
C GLN A 204 -4.10 19.58 1.90
N ILE A 205 -2.95 19.17 2.42
CA ILE A 205 -1.91 20.07 2.86
C ILE A 205 -0.63 19.83 2.05
N SER A 206 -0.01 20.87 1.54
CA SER A 206 1.26 20.78 0.81
C SER A 206 2.39 21.47 1.54
N ALA A 207 3.59 20.88 1.47
CA ALA A 207 4.84 21.57 1.75
C ALA A 207 5.77 21.46 0.53
N VAL A 208 6.27 22.60 0.07
CA VAL A 208 7.11 22.72 -1.13
C VAL A 208 8.56 22.86 -0.71
N PHE A 209 9.33 21.82 -0.94
CA PHE A 209 10.73 21.69 -0.56
C PHE A 209 11.70 21.99 -1.70
N GLY A 210 11.21 22.00 -2.93
CA GLY A 210 12.03 22.20 -4.12
C GLY A 210 11.24 22.75 -5.28
N ALA A 211 11.69 22.48 -6.49
CA ALA A 211 10.95 22.86 -7.68
C ALA A 211 9.57 22.18 -7.71
N CYS A 212 8.57 22.93 -8.14
CA CYS A 212 7.22 22.48 -8.34
C CYS A 212 6.75 23.08 -9.66
N THR A 213 6.89 22.30 -10.74
CA THR A 213 6.81 22.84 -12.11
C THR A 213 5.68 22.21 -12.89
N ALA A 214 5.06 23.00 -13.76
CA ALA A 214 4.00 22.59 -14.70
C ALA A 214 2.82 21.91 -13.98
N GLY A 215 2.46 20.67 -14.37
CA GLY A 215 1.42 19.91 -13.67
C GLY A 215 1.66 19.72 -12.18
N GLY A 216 2.92 19.59 -11.75
CA GLY A 216 3.28 19.52 -10.34
C GLY A 216 2.91 20.77 -9.52
N ALA A 217 2.84 21.93 -10.15
CA ALA A 217 2.47 23.18 -9.49
C ALA A 217 1.01 23.21 -9.03
N TYR A 218 0.15 22.41 -9.65
CA TYR A 218 -1.26 22.29 -9.25
C TYR A 218 -1.43 21.56 -7.91
N ILE A 219 -0.52 20.67 -7.53
CA ILE A 219 -0.63 19.94 -6.26
C ILE A 219 -0.68 20.93 -5.07
N PRO A 220 0.30 21.84 -4.87
CA PRO A 220 0.17 22.85 -3.83
C PRO A 220 -0.95 23.87 -4.12
N ALA A 221 -1.15 24.29 -5.36
CA ALA A 221 -2.16 25.30 -5.68
C ALA A 221 -3.61 24.84 -5.41
N LEU A 222 -3.85 23.52 -5.38
CA LEU A 222 -5.15 22.91 -5.05
C LEU A 222 -5.22 22.43 -3.59
N SER A 223 -4.17 22.60 -2.80
CA SER A 223 -4.17 22.27 -1.38
C SER A 223 -4.92 23.33 -0.56
N ASP A 224 -5.49 22.89 0.57
CA ASP A 224 -6.19 23.77 1.50
C ASP A 224 -5.24 24.70 2.24
N GLU A 225 -4.02 24.23 2.52
CA GLU A 225 -2.92 25.04 3.10
C GLU A 225 -1.58 24.66 2.46
N VAL A 226 -0.75 25.67 2.20
CA VAL A 226 0.55 25.52 1.53
C VAL A 226 1.67 26.15 2.36
N VAL A 227 2.70 25.35 2.62
CA VAL A 227 3.94 25.78 3.28
C VAL A 227 5.08 25.79 2.25
N MET A 228 5.81 26.90 2.11
CA MET A 228 6.98 26.95 1.22
C MET A 228 8.28 27.16 2.00
N VAL A 229 9.32 26.45 1.59
CA VAL A 229 10.67 26.63 2.13
C VAL A 229 11.39 27.73 1.33
N ARG A 230 11.84 28.79 2.01
CA ARG A 230 12.54 29.90 1.38
C ARG A 230 13.82 29.44 0.68
N GLY A 231 14.08 29.97 -0.52
CA GLY A 231 15.29 29.73 -1.31
C GLY A 231 15.36 28.37 -2.01
N THR A 232 14.59 27.36 -1.58
CA THR A 232 14.54 26.05 -2.25
C THR A 232 13.17 25.76 -2.86
N GLY A 233 12.08 26.07 -2.16
CA GLY A 233 10.71 25.88 -2.64
C GLY A 233 10.34 26.89 -3.72
N ARG A 234 9.88 26.40 -4.87
CA ARG A 234 9.44 27.23 -6.01
C ARG A 234 8.23 26.60 -6.68
N ILE A 235 7.26 27.44 -7.00
CA ILE A 235 6.06 27.04 -7.74
C ILE A 235 5.97 27.89 -9.01
N HIS A 236 5.87 27.25 -10.18
CA HIS A 236 5.62 27.94 -11.44
C HIS A 236 5.07 26.99 -12.49
N LEU A 237 4.15 27.46 -13.31
CA LEU A 237 3.59 26.67 -14.42
C LEU A 237 4.61 26.49 -15.54
N GLY A 238 5.37 27.52 -15.84
CA GLY A 238 6.50 27.50 -16.78
C GLY A 238 7.76 27.98 -16.08
N GLY A 239 8.82 27.17 -16.06
CA GLY A 239 10.10 27.58 -15.50
C GLY A 239 10.81 28.64 -16.34
N PRO A 240 11.88 29.29 -15.84
CA PRO A 240 12.58 30.36 -16.54
C PRO A 240 12.95 30.10 -18.00
N PRO A 241 13.38 28.86 -18.41
CA PRO A 241 13.64 28.57 -19.80
C PRO A 241 12.40 28.65 -20.68
N ILE A 242 11.24 28.21 -20.15
CA ILE A 242 9.96 28.25 -20.88
C ILE A 242 9.47 29.69 -21.02
N VAL A 243 9.54 30.47 -19.95
CA VAL A 243 9.20 31.93 -19.96
C VAL A 243 10.02 32.64 -21.00
N LYS A 244 11.34 32.41 -21.02
CA LYS A 244 12.22 32.98 -22.05
C LYS A 244 11.83 32.59 -23.47
N ALA A 245 11.51 31.33 -23.68
CA ALA A 245 11.11 30.82 -25.00
C ALA A 245 9.76 31.37 -25.45
N ALA A 246 8.81 31.53 -24.53
CA ALA A 246 7.43 31.91 -24.83
C ALA A 246 7.28 33.44 -25.04
N ILE A 247 7.88 34.26 -24.20
CA ILE A 247 7.67 35.71 -24.18
C ILE A 247 8.99 36.54 -24.14
N ASN A 248 10.14 35.86 -24.29
CA ASN A 248 11.48 36.46 -24.28
C ASN A 248 11.82 37.20 -22.98
N GLU A 249 11.16 36.91 -21.87
CA GLU A 249 11.47 37.45 -20.55
C GLU A 249 12.61 36.64 -19.90
N ILE A 250 13.62 37.35 -19.38
CA ILE A 250 14.72 36.74 -18.63
C ILE A 250 14.44 36.98 -17.15
N VAL A 251 14.10 35.92 -16.44
CA VAL A 251 13.78 35.93 -15.01
C VAL A 251 14.41 34.72 -14.33
N ASP A 252 14.87 34.90 -13.09
CA ASP A 252 15.33 33.76 -12.28
C ASP A 252 14.15 33.04 -11.59
N GLY A 253 14.39 31.81 -11.15
CA GLY A 253 13.32 30.99 -10.57
C GLY A 253 12.79 31.49 -9.21
N GLU A 254 13.59 32.22 -8.44
CA GLU A 254 13.14 32.78 -7.15
C GLU A 254 12.23 34.01 -7.37
N THR A 255 12.59 34.87 -8.27
CA THR A 255 11.75 36.02 -8.68
C THR A 255 10.44 35.55 -9.34
N LEU A 256 10.51 34.50 -10.17
CA LEU A 256 9.35 33.98 -10.91
C LEU A 256 8.35 33.26 -10.01
N GLY A 257 8.82 32.48 -9.05
CA GLY A 257 7.95 31.58 -8.27
C GLY A 257 8.53 31.17 -6.91
N GLY A 258 9.34 32.04 -6.29
CA GLY A 258 9.89 31.79 -4.96
C GLY A 258 8.89 31.96 -3.83
N ALA A 259 9.28 31.48 -2.65
CA ALA A 259 8.42 31.44 -1.48
C ALA A 259 7.89 32.80 -1.03
N ASP A 260 8.78 33.81 -0.99
CA ASP A 260 8.38 35.17 -0.55
C ASP A 260 7.40 35.81 -1.54
N MET A 261 7.58 35.59 -2.85
CA MET A 261 6.66 36.09 -3.87
C MET A 261 5.29 35.44 -3.73
N HIS A 262 5.25 34.13 -3.59
CA HIS A 262 3.98 33.43 -3.47
C HIS A 262 3.25 33.68 -2.15
N THR A 263 3.95 33.95 -1.07
CA THR A 263 3.32 34.22 0.21
C THR A 263 2.85 35.69 0.32
N ASN A 264 3.63 36.64 -0.22
CA ASN A 264 3.35 38.09 0.00
C ASN A 264 2.61 38.76 -1.16
N VAL A 265 2.67 38.18 -2.37
CA VAL A 265 2.15 38.85 -3.58
C VAL A 265 1.04 38.05 -4.23
N SER A 266 1.27 36.75 -4.58
CA SER A 266 0.28 35.99 -5.32
C SER A 266 -0.72 35.25 -4.43
N GLY A 267 -0.39 35.01 -3.15
CA GLY A 267 -1.24 34.27 -2.23
C GLY A 267 -1.36 32.76 -2.50
N VAL A 268 -0.48 32.19 -3.34
CA VAL A 268 -0.46 30.74 -3.61
C VAL A 268 0.08 29.95 -2.41
N SER A 269 0.94 30.58 -1.59
CA SER A 269 1.44 29.97 -0.36
C SER A 269 0.90 30.72 0.85
N ASP A 270 0.49 29.99 1.88
CA ASP A 270 -0.03 30.55 3.12
C ASP A 270 1.10 30.81 4.12
N TYR A 271 2.17 30.02 4.06
CA TYR A 271 3.27 30.11 5.02
C TYR A 271 4.63 29.99 4.33
N VAL A 272 5.53 30.91 4.67
CA VAL A 272 6.95 30.81 4.31
C VAL A 272 7.77 30.46 5.55
N VAL A 273 8.68 29.51 5.40
CA VAL A 273 9.59 29.07 6.47
C VAL A 273 11.04 29.04 6.00
N ALA A 274 11.97 29.24 6.92
CA ALA A 274 13.37 29.39 6.57
C ALA A 274 14.10 28.06 6.24
N THR A 275 13.60 26.94 6.73
CA THR A 275 14.26 25.62 6.57
C THR A 275 13.26 24.51 6.42
N GLU A 276 13.69 23.37 5.86
CA GLU A 276 12.86 22.16 5.75
C GLU A 276 12.39 21.66 7.12
N MET A 277 13.24 21.70 8.16
CA MET A 277 12.86 21.35 9.53
C MET A 277 11.71 22.20 10.06
N LYS A 278 11.72 23.51 9.75
CA LYS A 278 10.61 24.40 10.11
C LYS A 278 9.34 24.10 9.30
N ALA A 279 9.48 23.63 8.04
CA ALA A 279 8.34 23.18 7.25
C ALA A 279 7.69 21.93 7.86
N LEU A 280 8.48 20.94 8.24
CA LEU A 280 7.98 19.74 8.93
C LEU A 280 7.31 20.08 10.26
N ALA A 281 7.89 20.97 11.06
CA ALA A 281 7.29 21.46 12.30
C ALA A 281 5.97 22.21 12.05
N LYS A 282 5.91 23.01 10.96
CA LYS A 282 4.67 23.71 10.56
C LYS A 282 3.59 22.75 10.12
N LEU A 283 3.91 21.71 9.33
CA LEU A 283 2.97 20.64 8.98
C LEU A 283 2.39 19.96 10.23
N ARG A 284 3.26 19.62 11.18
CA ARG A 284 2.79 19.04 12.47
C ARG A 284 1.87 20.00 13.23
N ALA A 285 2.14 21.30 13.19
CA ALA A 285 1.29 22.31 13.82
C ALA A 285 -0.08 22.43 13.12
N ILE A 286 -0.12 22.39 11.79
CA ILE A 286 -1.36 22.37 11.01
C ILE A 286 -2.19 21.13 11.37
N VAL A 287 -1.59 19.94 11.35
CA VAL A 287 -2.28 18.69 11.71
C VAL A 287 -2.82 18.74 13.14
N ARG A 288 -2.09 19.34 14.09
CA ARG A 288 -2.58 19.54 15.46
C ARG A 288 -3.85 20.41 15.53
N GLY A 289 -3.98 21.35 14.58
CA GLY A 289 -5.15 22.23 14.48
C GLY A 289 -6.38 21.59 13.88
N PHE A 290 -6.26 20.38 13.34
CA PHE A 290 -7.44 19.68 12.84
C PHE A 290 -8.41 19.40 13.99
N GLY A 291 -9.71 19.65 13.76
CA GLY A 291 -10.75 19.28 14.70
C GLY A 291 -10.78 17.77 14.95
N PRO A 292 -11.75 17.23 15.67
CA PRO A 292 -11.82 15.82 16.03
C PRO A 292 -11.97 14.95 14.78
N ILE A 293 -10.85 14.71 14.11
CA ILE A 293 -10.69 13.60 13.17
C ILE A 293 -10.77 12.34 14.04
N ARG A 294 -11.53 11.34 13.58
CA ARG A 294 -11.74 10.10 14.34
C ARG A 294 -10.41 9.63 14.93
N PRO A 295 -10.27 9.60 16.27
CA PRO A 295 -9.06 9.09 16.88
C PRO A 295 -8.86 7.65 16.42
N VAL A 296 -7.60 7.19 16.33
CA VAL A 296 -7.31 5.75 16.19
C VAL A 296 -8.03 5.08 17.35
N THR A 297 -9.08 4.32 17.03
CA THR A 297 -9.82 3.57 18.06
C THR A 297 -8.82 2.57 18.66
N PRO A 298 -8.58 2.60 19.97
CA PRO A 298 -7.72 1.60 20.58
C PRO A 298 -8.29 0.20 20.31
N PRO A 299 -7.45 -0.83 20.27
CA PRO A 299 -7.93 -2.19 20.06
C PRO A 299 -9.00 -2.52 21.14
N PRO A 300 -10.16 -3.09 20.73
CA PRO A 300 -11.23 -3.41 21.69
C PRO A 300 -10.86 -4.55 22.65
N TYR A 301 -9.78 -5.28 22.32
CA TYR A 301 -9.26 -6.37 23.14
C TYR A 301 -7.76 -6.18 23.38
N PRO A 302 -7.22 -6.67 24.50
CA PRO A 302 -5.77 -6.70 24.69
C PRO A 302 -5.11 -7.50 23.57
N PRO A 303 -4.02 -6.98 22.95
CA PRO A 303 -3.22 -7.76 22.01
C PRO A 303 -2.59 -8.97 22.68
N GLU A 304 -2.57 -10.09 21.99
CA GLU A 304 -1.93 -11.33 22.46
C GLU A 304 -0.97 -11.83 21.37
N ALA A 305 0.27 -12.16 21.75
CA ALA A 305 1.22 -12.70 20.79
C ALA A 305 0.73 -14.05 20.23
N PRO A 306 0.95 -14.33 18.92
CA PRO A 306 0.74 -15.66 18.39
C PRO A 306 1.52 -16.70 19.19
N ARG A 307 1.00 -17.92 19.29
CA ARG A 307 1.69 -19.03 19.98
C ARG A 307 2.91 -19.53 19.23
N TYR A 308 2.95 -19.29 17.92
CA TYR A 308 4.03 -19.67 17.03
C TYR A 308 4.72 -18.43 16.50
N ASP A 309 6.05 -18.49 16.36
CA ASP A 309 6.84 -17.36 15.88
C ASP A 309 6.37 -16.87 14.50
N PRO A 310 5.93 -15.61 14.36
CA PRO A 310 5.56 -15.03 13.07
C PRO A 310 6.69 -15.07 12.03
N LEU A 311 7.95 -14.98 12.46
CA LEU A 311 9.12 -15.08 11.58
C LEU A 311 9.32 -16.48 10.98
N GLY A 312 8.59 -17.47 11.48
CA GLY A 312 8.61 -18.85 10.98
C GLY A 312 7.66 -19.10 9.81
N ILE A 313 7.00 -18.09 9.23
CA ILE A 313 6.13 -18.28 8.05
C ILE A 313 6.89 -18.89 6.88
N ASP A 314 8.14 -18.51 6.67
CA ASP A 314 9.01 -19.04 5.63
C ASP A 314 9.34 -20.54 5.80
N GLY A 315 9.15 -21.09 7.00
CA GLY A 315 9.34 -22.52 7.29
C GLY A 315 8.11 -23.39 7.00
N VAL A 316 6.90 -22.81 7.02
CA VAL A 316 5.64 -23.56 6.85
C VAL A 316 5.10 -23.52 5.43
N ILE A 317 5.64 -22.69 4.57
CA ILE A 317 5.26 -22.56 3.17
C ILE A 317 6.34 -23.20 2.30
N SER A 318 5.95 -24.04 1.31
CA SER A 318 6.89 -24.64 0.37
C SER A 318 7.13 -23.74 -0.84
N THR A 319 8.36 -23.68 -1.33
CA THR A 319 8.69 -23.09 -2.64
C THR A 319 8.34 -24.01 -3.81
N ASP A 320 8.07 -25.30 -3.55
CA ASP A 320 7.57 -26.24 -4.54
C ASP A 320 6.06 -26.06 -4.71
N LEU A 321 5.65 -25.44 -5.82
CA LEU A 321 4.26 -25.18 -6.15
C LEU A 321 3.38 -26.43 -6.30
N LYS A 322 3.99 -27.62 -6.39
CA LYS A 322 3.28 -28.91 -6.43
C LYS A 322 2.93 -29.44 -5.04
N ARG A 323 3.53 -28.89 -4.00
CA ARG A 323 3.24 -29.29 -2.62
C ARG A 323 2.06 -28.45 -2.09
N PRO A 324 1.01 -29.09 -1.59
CA PRO A 324 -0.08 -28.38 -0.96
C PRO A 324 0.43 -27.65 0.29
N ILE A 325 -0.06 -26.43 0.47
CA ILE A 325 0.21 -25.59 1.64
C ILE A 325 -1.03 -25.64 2.51
N ASP A 326 -0.89 -25.93 3.80
CA ASP A 326 -1.95 -25.67 4.75
C ASP A 326 -1.86 -24.20 5.20
N VAL A 327 -2.73 -23.36 4.66
CA VAL A 327 -2.74 -21.93 4.96
C VAL A 327 -3.06 -21.64 6.44
N SER A 328 -3.64 -22.58 7.16
CA SER A 328 -3.91 -22.46 8.60
C SER A 328 -2.61 -22.29 9.40
N GLU A 329 -1.51 -22.84 8.92
CA GLU A 329 -0.18 -22.65 9.50
C GLU A 329 0.29 -21.19 9.44
N ALA A 330 0.01 -20.50 8.33
CA ALA A 330 0.29 -19.08 8.20
C ALA A 330 -0.66 -18.26 9.09
N VAL A 331 -1.95 -18.58 9.08
CA VAL A 331 -2.94 -17.91 9.95
C VAL A 331 -2.55 -18.03 11.42
N ALA A 332 -2.13 -19.23 11.87
CA ALA A 332 -1.71 -19.48 13.26
C ALA A 332 -0.53 -18.62 13.71
N ARG A 333 0.30 -18.11 12.77
CA ARG A 333 1.45 -17.23 13.05
C ARG A 333 1.14 -15.75 12.92
N LEU A 334 -0.08 -15.41 12.49
CA LEU A 334 -0.50 -14.01 12.27
C LEU A 334 -1.48 -13.52 13.32
N VAL A 335 -2.34 -14.41 13.85
CA VAL A 335 -3.47 -14.01 14.70
C VAL A 335 -3.15 -14.12 16.19
N ASP A 336 -3.78 -13.27 16.97
CA ASP A 336 -3.63 -13.20 18.42
C ASP A 336 -3.90 -14.55 19.08
N GLY A 337 -2.98 -15.01 19.92
CA GLY A 337 -3.05 -16.29 20.62
C GLY A 337 -3.15 -17.52 19.70
N SER A 338 -2.94 -17.35 18.38
CA SER A 338 -3.24 -18.34 17.35
C SER A 338 -4.71 -18.77 17.33
N ALA A 339 -5.60 -17.94 17.88
CA ALA A 339 -7.03 -18.21 18.02
C ALA A 339 -7.77 -17.90 16.71
N PHE A 340 -8.53 -18.88 16.22
CA PHE A 340 -9.25 -18.78 14.96
C PHE A 340 -10.58 -19.52 15.05
N GLU A 341 -11.68 -18.80 14.86
CA GLU A 341 -13.02 -19.35 14.82
C GLU A 341 -13.42 -19.67 13.37
N ALA A 342 -13.22 -20.91 12.97
CA ALA A 342 -13.46 -21.35 11.61
C ALA A 342 -14.95 -21.31 11.23
N PHE A 343 -15.25 -20.75 10.07
CA PHE A 343 -16.58 -20.74 9.48
C PHE A 343 -16.69 -21.81 8.39
N LYS A 344 -17.64 -22.71 8.53
CA LYS A 344 -17.89 -23.85 7.61
C LYS A 344 -16.60 -24.64 7.29
N PRO A 345 -15.89 -25.19 8.28
CA PRO A 345 -14.62 -25.87 8.05
C PRO A 345 -14.73 -27.05 7.09
N ASP A 346 -15.85 -27.78 7.13
CA ASP A 346 -16.08 -29.02 6.34
C ASP A 346 -16.67 -28.75 4.95
N TYR A 347 -17.06 -27.51 4.63
CA TYR A 347 -17.63 -27.14 3.33
C TYR A 347 -16.70 -26.18 2.58
N GLY A 348 -16.42 -26.48 1.30
CA GLY A 348 -15.51 -25.68 0.48
C GLY A 348 -14.12 -25.57 1.11
N ALA A 349 -13.52 -26.68 1.50
CA ALA A 349 -12.31 -26.76 2.31
C ALA A 349 -11.06 -26.10 1.68
N THR A 350 -11.09 -25.86 0.36
CA THR A 350 -10.01 -25.15 -0.35
C THR A 350 -10.03 -23.62 -0.15
N LEU A 351 -11.02 -23.11 0.57
CA LEU A 351 -11.04 -21.74 1.10
C LEU A 351 -11.25 -21.80 2.61
N VAL A 352 -10.23 -21.47 3.38
CA VAL A 352 -10.32 -21.30 4.82
C VAL A 352 -10.95 -19.94 5.12
N THR A 353 -12.01 -19.93 5.94
CA THR A 353 -12.69 -18.70 6.37
C THR A 353 -12.93 -18.76 7.87
N GLY A 354 -12.78 -17.63 8.55
CA GLY A 354 -13.03 -17.57 9.99
C GLY A 354 -12.74 -16.20 10.59
N PHE A 355 -13.17 -16.03 11.83
CA PHE A 355 -12.92 -14.82 12.62
C PHE A 355 -11.71 -14.99 13.53
N ALA A 356 -10.95 -13.93 13.67
CA ALA A 356 -9.77 -13.87 14.51
C ALA A 356 -9.55 -12.46 15.05
N ARG A 357 -8.44 -12.26 15.76
CA ARG A 357 -7.96 -10.92 16.14
C ARG A 357 -6.51 -10.76 15.69
N ILE A 358 -6.12 -9.54 15.33
CA ILE A 358 -4.74 -9.16 15.06
C ILE A 358 -4.48 -7.88 15.86
N HIS A 359 -3.51 -7.90 16.75
CA HIS A 359 -3.23 -6.81 17.68
C HIS A 359 -4.46 -6.31 18.44
N GLY A 360 -5.35 -7.21 18.84
CA GLY A 360 -6.59 -6.92 19.55
C GLY A 360 -7.75 -6.44 18.68
N TYR A 361 -7.55 -6.24 17.37
CA TYR A 361 -8.63 -5.86 16.46
C TYR A 361 -9.27 -7.10 15.82
N PRO A 362 -10.61 -7.19 15.80
CA PRO A 362 -11.28 -8.27 15.10
C PRO A 362 -11.05 -8.20 13.59
N VAL A 363 -10.87 -9.36 12.97
CA VAL A 363 -10.65 -9.52 11.54
C VAL A 363 -11.35 -10.76 11.02
N ALA A 364 -11.93 -10.67 9.83
CA ALA A 364 -12.50 -11.80 9.10
C ALA A 364 -11.51 -12.22 8.02
N ILE A 365 -10.99 -13.44 8.12
CA ILE A 365 -9.92 -13.95 7.25
C ILE A 365 -10.50 -14.88 6.19
N LEU A 366 -10.13 -14.65 4.92
CA LEU A 366 -10.32 -15.55 3.79
C LEU A 366 -8.95 -15.95 3.26
N ALA A 367 -8.64 -17.24 3.30
CA ALA A 367 -7.32 -17.74 2.94
C ALA A 367 -7.42 -18.96 2.00
N ASN A 368 -6.69 -18.91 0.88
CA ASN A 368 -6.67 -20.02 -0.07
C ASN A 368 -5.92 -21.23 0.47
N ASN A 369 -6.54 -22.39 0.33
CA ASN A 369 -5.93 -23.69 0.63
C ASN A 369 -5.92 -24.59 -0.63
N GLY A 370 -5.62 -24.00 -1.77
CA GLY A 370 -5.62 -24.67 -3.08
C GLY A 370 -6.53 -24.01 -4.10
N VAL A 371 -6.91 -24.77 -5.15
CA VAL A 371 -7.80 -24.31 -6.22
C VAL A 371 -9.20 -24.07 -5.67
N LEU A 372 -9.87 -23.03 -6.10
CA LEU A 372 -11.24 -22.71 -5.67
C LEU A 372 -12.28 -23.46 -6.50
N PHE A 373 -13.20 -24.14 -5.82
CA PHE A 373 -14.37 -24.80 -6.38
C PHE A 373 -15.62 -23.95 -6.19
N SER A 374 -16.73 -24.38 -6.76
CA SER A 374 -18.04 -23.72 -6.63
C SER A 374 -18.45 -23.52 -5.18
N GLU A 375 -18.29 -24.53 -4.34
CA GLU A 375 -18.62 -24.48 -2.90
C GLU A 375 -17.72 -23.50 -2.15
N SER A 376 -16.45 -23.40 -2.53
CA SER A 376 -15.51 -22.41 -1.95
C SER A 376 -15.94 -20.97 -2.29
N ALA A 377 -16.39 -20.75 -3.53
CA ALA A 377 -16.91 -19.45 -3.95
C ALA A 377 -18.19 -19.06 -3.19
N VAL A 378 -19.12 -19.98 -3.05
CA VAL A 378 -20.39 -19.77 -2.30
C VAL A 378 -20.12 -19.53 -0.81
N LYS A 379 -19.21 -20.33 -0.21
CA LYS A 379 -18.76 -20.14 1.17
C LYS A 379 -18.15 -18.76 1.38
N GLY A 380 -17.24 -18.36 0.48
CA GLY A 380 -16.57 -17.07 0.54
C GLY A 380 -17.55 -15.91 0.43
N ALA A 381 -18.50 -15.97 -0.51
CA ALA A 381 -19.53 -14.93 -0.66
C ALA A 381 -20.36 -14.78 0.63
N HIS A 382 -20.86 -15.88 1.18
CA HIS A 382 -21.62 -15.87 2.44
C HIS A 382 -20.80 -15.33 3.61
N PHE A 383 -19.52 -15.70 3.70
CA PHE A 383 -18.66 -15.24 4.80
C PHE A 383 -18.37 -13.73 4.71
N ILE A 384 -18.18 -13.21 3.50
CA ILE A 384 -17.99 -11.76 3.27
C ILE A 384 -19.23 -10.98 3.66
N GLU A 385 -20.43 -11.46 3.27
CA GLU A 385 -21.70 -10.83 3.66
C GLU A 385 -21.87 -10.82 5.18
N LEU A 386 -21.50 -11.90 5.86
CA LEU A 386 -21.55 -12.00 7.31
C LEU A 386 -20.56 -11.04 7.99
N ALA A 387 -19.34 -10.91 7.46
CA ALA A 387 -18.33 -9.97 7.95
C ALA A 387 -18.76 -8.51 7.74
N ASP A 388 -19.33 -8.18 6.57
CA ASP A 388 -19.86 -6.84 6.28
C ASP A 388 -21.02 -6.48 7.23
N GLN A 389 -21.94 -7.42 7.48
CA GLN A 389 -23.04 -7.24 8.42
C GLN A 389 -22.55 -6.97 9.86
N ARG A 390 -21.45 -7.62 10.26
CA ARG A 390 -20.83 -7.48 11.59
C ARG A 390 -19.87 -6.29 11.68
N HIS A 391 -19.66 -5.56 10.59
CA HIS A 391 -18.68 -4.46 10.48
C HIS A 391 -17.24 -4.88 10.81
N ILE A 392 -16.86 -6.13 10.47
CA ILE A 392 -15.52 -6.67 10.70
C ILE A 392 -14.71 -6.56 9.41
N PRO A 393 -13.50 -5.94 9.44
CA PRO A 393 -12.61 -5.86 8.30
C PRO A 393 -12.25 -7.22 7.71
N LEU A 394 -12.06 -7.28 6.39
CA LEU A 394 -11.68 -8.47 5.64
C LEU A 394 -10.17 -8.49 5.41
N LEU A 395 -9.55 -9.64 5.66
CA LEU A 395 -8.16 -9.92 5.30
C LEU A 395 -8.12 -11.11 4.34
N PHE A 396 -7.57 -10.88 3.15
CA PHE A 396 -7.39 -11.89 2.11
C PHE A 396 -5.95 -12.38 2.08
N LEU A 397 -5.75 -13.64 2.41
CA LEU A 397 -4.45 -14.31 2.26
C LEU A 397 -4.48 -15.13 0.98
N GLN A 398 -3.87 -14.62 -0.08
CA GLN A 398 -3.99 -15.14 -1.43
C GLN A 398 -2.72 -15.88 -1.87
N ASN A 399 -2.85 -17.18 -2.12
CA ASN A 399 -1.88 -18.00 -2.83
C ASN A 399 -2.67 -18.91 -3.78
N ILE A 400 -3.22 -18.33 -4.85
CA ILE A 400 -4.22 -18.95 -5.70
C ILE A 400 -3.71 -19.15 -7.13
N THR A 401 -3.95 -20.33 -7.68
CA THR A 401 -3.79 -20.63 -9.11
C THR A 401 -5.06 -20.30 -9.93
N GLY A 402 -6.22 -20.15 -9.28
CA GLY A 402 -7.49 -19.81 -9.91
C GLY A 402 -8.65 -20.67 -9.44
N PHE A 403 -9.78 -20.55 -10.14
CA PHE A 403 -10.92 -21.43 -9.99
C PHE A 403 -10.70 -22.72 -10.77
N MET A 404 -11.36 -23.81 -10.33
CA MET A 404 -11.34 -25.08 -11.05
C MET A 404 -11.92 -24.91 -12.45
N VAL A 405 -11.32 -25.61 -13.40
CA VAL A 405 -11.72 -25.62 -14.81
C VAL A 405 -12.15 -27.01 -15.25
N GLY A 406 -12.87 -27.10 -16.36
CA GLY A 406 -13.28 -28.37 -16.96
C GLY A 406 -14.80 -28.61 -16.94
N THR A 407 -15.25 -29.59 -17.69
CA THR A 407 -16.68 -29.83 -17.94
C THR A 407 -17.51 -29.99 -16.65
N GLU A 408 -16.99 -30.66 -15.65
CA GLU A 408 -17.70 -30.86 -14.39
C GLU A 408 -17.80 -29.55 -13.57
N ALA A 409 -16.75 -28.73 -13.57
CA ALA A 409 -16.77 -27.43 -12.91
C ALA A 409 -17.79 -26.49 -13.59
N GLU A 410 -17.81 -26.46 -14.92
CA GLU A 410 -18.76 -25.65 -15.69
C GLU A 410 -20.21 -26.11 -15.48
N ARG A 411 -20.47 -27.41 -15.53
CA ARG A 411 -21.78 -27.99 -15.21
C ARG A 411 -22.22 -27.72 -13.78
N GLY A 412 -21.27 -27.70 -12.85
CA GLY A 412 -21.47 -27.33 -11.44
C GLY A 412 -21.72 -25.84 -11.22
N GLY A 413 -21.70 -25.00 -12.27
CA GLY A 413 -22.01 -23.56 -12.21
C GLY A 413 -20.88 -22.71 -11.66
N ILE A 414 -19.61 -23.11 -11.85
CA ILE A 414 -18.43 -22.41 -11.33
C ILE A 414 -18.42 -20.93 -11.72
N ALA A 415 -18.78 -20.59 -12.97
CA ALA A 415 -18.83 -19.21 -13.46
C ALA A 415 -19.84 -18.36 -12.66
N LYS A 416 -21.02 -18.91 -12.38
CA LYS A 416 -22.05 -18.19 -11.60
C LYS A 416 -21.67 -18.08 -10.13
N HIS A 417 -21.07 -19.11 -9.55
CA HIS A 417 -20.66 -19.12 -8.15
C HIS A 417 -19.46 -18.20 -7.90
N SER A 418 -18.48 -18.20 -8.80
CA SER A 418 -17.35 -17.26 -8.73
C SER A 418 -17.81 -15.81 -8.87
N ALA A 419 -18.77 -15.53 -9.77
CA ALA A 419 -19.35 -14.19 -9.91
C ALA A 419 -20.04 -13.71 -8.63
N LYS A 420 -20.66 -14.61 -7.84
CA LYS A 420 -21.24 -14.26 -6.52
C LYS A 420 -20.15 -13.84 -5.52
N LEU A 421 -18.99 -14.52 -5.53
CA LEU A 421 -17.87 -14.14 -4.68
C LEU A 421 -17.33 -12.75 -5.05
N VAL A 422 -17.16 -12.50 -6.36
CA VAL A 422 -16.75 -11.16 -6.86
C VAL A 422 -17.76 -10.10 -6.45
N TYR A 423 -19.07 -10.40 -6.59
CA TYR A 423 -20.14 -9.49 -6.18
C TYR A 423 -20.08 -9.17 -4.68
N ALA A 424 -19.88 -10.16 -3.82
CA ALA A 424 -19.79 -9.98 -2.38
C ALA A 424 -18.57 -9.10 -2.01
N VAL A 425 -17.39 -9.38 -2.58
CA VAL A 425 -16.18 -8.55 -2.36
C VAL A 425 -16.42 -7.10 -2.80
N SER A 426 -17.03 -6.91 -3.98
CA SER A 426 -17.24 -5.58 -4.56
C SER A 426 -18.22 -4.72 -3.76
N ASN A 427 -19.23 -5.36 -3.14
CA ASN A 427 -20.28 -4.66 -2.40
C ASN A 427 -20.01 -4.57 -0.89
N ALA A 428 -19.06 -5.31 -0.35
CA ALA A 428 -18.67 -5.19 1.05
C ALA A 428 -18.16 -3.77 1.35
N ARG A 429 -18.69 -3.15 2.41
CA ARG A 429 -18.40 -1.78 2.84
C ARG A 429 -17.28 -1.71 3.87
N VAL A 430 -16.97 -2.84 4.50
CA VAL A 430 -15.87 -2.95 5.46
C VAL A 430 -14.51 -2.83 4.75
N PRO A 431 -13.46 -2.38 5.46
CA PRO A 431 -12.10 -2.36 4.92
C PRO A 431 -11.66 -3.74 4.42
N LYS A 432 -10.93 -3.74 3.31
CA LYS A 432 -10.41 -4.95 2.63
C LYS A 432 -8.90 -4.83 2.48
N TYR A 433 -8.17 -5.83 2.98
CA TYR A 433 -6.70 -5.89 2.98
C TYR A 433 -6.19 -7.13 2.28
#